data_bdeef4485098e7fa9416a6bbc3560711
#
_entry.id   bdeef4485098e7fa9416a6bbc3560711
#
_cell.length_a   1.000
_cell.length_b   1.000
_cell.length_c   1.000
_cell.angle_alpha   90.00
_cell.angle_beta   90.00
_cell.angle_gamma   90.00
#
_symmetry.space_group_name_H-M   'P 1'
#
loop_
_entity.id
_entity.type
_entity.pdbx_description
1 polymer ?
#
loop_
_entity_poly.entity_id
_entity_poly.type
_entity_poly.pdbx_seq_one_letter_code
_entity_poly.pdbx_strand_id
1 'polypeptide(L)'
;MTDAINNYANVYNNNVGFGQNPALIMVDFAHAYFDIDCPLFADVEDALESALRVRDAAHQAGIPVFLTRVIYQKNGYDGGRFFEKAKPLEAFIEGRGTAEFVKGLEPRENETIITKQYPSAFFGTSLASTLHAAKLDSVILTGLTTSGCVRASCVDSMSHGFTTSVVREACGDRHEAPHQANLFDMNAKYADVVTESDILSYMKTLA
;
A
#
# COMPACT_ATOMS: atom_id res chain seq x y z
N MET A 1 5.83 -19.11 15.58
CA MET A 1 5.47 -19.04 14.14
C MET A 1 5.17 -20.40 13.52
N THR A 2 5.96 -21.45 13.73
CA THR A 2 5.75 -22.81 13.17
C THR A 2 4.38 -23.41 13.52
N ASP A 3 3.89 -23.20 14.73
CA ASP A 3 2.59 -23.71 15.19
C ASP A 3 1.41 -23.01 14.49
N ALA A 4 1.50 -21.69 14.30
CA ALA A 4 0.49 -20.93 13.55
C ALA A 4 0.44 -21.35 12.08
N ILE A 5 1.60 -21.52 11.41
CA ILE A 5 1.66 -21.96 10.02
C ILE A 5 1.00 -23.34 9.87
N ASN A 6 1.28 -24.29 10.76
CA ASN A 6 0.68 -25.61 10.73
C ASN A 6 -0.83 -25.59 10.99
N ASN A 7 -1.29 -24.71 11.90
CA ASN A 7 -2.70 -24.54 12.20
C ASN A 7 -3.49 -23.97 11.01
N TYR A 8 -2.89 -23.03 10.28
CA TYR A 8 -3.53 -22.37 9.13
C TYR A 8 -3.44 -23.18 7.83
N ALA A 9 -2.45 -24.05 7.68
CA ALA A 9 -2.12 -24.75 6.42
C ALA A 9 -3.30 -25.52 5.79
N ASN A 10 -4.24 -26.02 6.60
CA ASN A 10 -5.41 -26.76 6.11
C ASN A 10 -6.71 -25.93 6.07
N VAL A 11 -6.63 -24.64 6.43
CA VAL A 11 -7.81 -23.74 6.56
C VAL A 11 -7.65 -22.52 5.67
N TYR A 12 -6.47 -21.90 5.62
CA TYR A 12 -6.19 -20.63 4.97
C TYR A 12 -4.90 -20.69 4.13
N ASN A 13 -4.88 -21.50 3.08
CA ASN A 13 -3.71 -21.62 2.19
C ASN A 13 -4.07 -21.58 0.70
N ASN A 14 -5.26 -21.05 0.37
CA ASN A 14 -5.67 -20.92 -1.01
C ASN A 14 -5.06 -19.63 -1.61
N ASN A 15 -4.46 -19.75 -2.78
CA ASN A 15 -4.02 -18.61 -3.58
C ASN A 15 -5.04 -18.34 -4.68
N VAL A 16 -5.35 -17.06 -4.90
CA VAL A 16 -6.26 -16.60 -5.94
C VAL A 16 -5.50 -16.38 -7.26
N GLY A 17 -4.22 -16.06 -7.14
CA GLY A 17 -3.35 -15.73 -8.27
C GLY A 17 -3.49 -14.28 -8.73
N PHE A 18 -2.85 -13.97 -9.87
CA PHE A 18 -2.88 -12.63 -10.43
C PHE A 18 -4.14 -12.42 -11.28
N GLY A 19 -4.64 -11.17 -11.32
CA GLY A 19 -5.73 -10.80 -12.24
C GLY A 19 -5.26 -10.62 -13.69
N GLN A 20 -6.14 -10.10 -14.54
CA GLN A 20 -5.83 -9.88 -15.96
C GLN A 20 -5.56 -8.40 -16.28
N ASN A 21 -6.22 -7.50 -15.57
CA ASN A 21 -6.11 -6.05 -15.74
C ASN A 21 -5.76 -5.37 -14.41
N PRO A 22 -4.49 -5.42 -13.97
CA PRO A 22 -4.08 -4.90 -12.68
C PRO A 22 -3.94 -3.38 -12.63
N ALA A 23 -4.05 -2.82 -11.43
CA ALA A 23 -3.54 -1.52 -11.06
C ALA A 23 -2.42 -1.65 -10.02
N LEU A 24 -1.37 -0.86 -10.11
CA LEU A 24 -0.41 -0.69 -9.02
C LEU A 24 -0.87 0.44 -8.10
N ILE A 25 -1.01 0.16 -6.80
CA ILE A 25 -1.29 1.16 -5.77
C ILE A 25 -0.10 1.24 -4.82
N MET A 26 0.54 2.41 -4.80
CA MET A 26 1.68 2.70 -3.93
C MET A 26 1.18 3.54 -2.75
N VAL A 27 1.12 2.90 -1.57
CA VAL A 27 0.44 3.46 -0.39
C VAL A 27 1.42 4.28 0.43
N ASP A 28 1.17 5.59 0.53
CA ASP A 28 1.72 6.53 1.51
C ASP A 28 3.26 6.53 1.67
N PHE A 29 4.03 6.49 0.60
CA PHE A 29 5.46 6.73 0.66
C PHE A 29 5.74 8.22 0.90
N ALA A 30 5.39 8.71 2.09
CA ALA A 30 5.56 10.09 2.48
C ALA A 30 6.92 10.32 3.17
N HIS A 31 7.49 11.52 3.00
CA HIS A 31 8.78 11.90 3.61
C HIS A 31 8.84 11.66 5.12
N ALA A 32 7.69 11.76 5.82
CA ALA A 32 7.59 11.52 7.26
C ALA A 32 8.14 10.16 7.72
N TYR A 33 8.08 9.14 6.89
CA TYR A 33 8.57 7.79 7.25
C TYR A 33 10.08 7.63 7.08
N PHE A 34 10.73 8.59 6.41
CA PHE A 34 12.16 8.59 6.06
C PHE A 34 12.93 9.70 6.79
N ASP A 35 12.25 10.61 7.48
CA ASP A 35 12.86 11.68 8.26
C ASP A 35 13.07 11.21 9.70
N ILE A 36 14.34 11.06 10.09
CA ILE A 36 14.72 10.56 11.44
C ILE A 36 14.23 11.46 12.57
N ASP A 37 13.98 12.75 12.30
CA ASP A 37 13.44 13.68 13.27
C ASP A 37 11.91 13.64 13.37
N CYS A 38 11.25 12.91 12.46
CA CYS A 38 9.80 12.76 12.46
C CYS A 38 9.35 11.60 13.37
N PRO A 39 8.31 11.78 14.21
CA PRO A 39 7.77 10.69 15.04
C PRO A 39 7.26 9.47 14.24
N LEU A 40 7.03 9.64 12.92
CA LEU A 40 6.63 8.57 12.01
C LEU A 40 7.81 7.82 11.38
N PHE A 41 9.06 8.24 11.61
CA PHE A 41 10.24 7.54 11.07
C PHE A 41 10.15 6.03 11.24
N ALA A 42 10.45 5.28 10.20
CA ALA A 42 10.21 3.84 10.15
C ALA A 42 11.40 3.01 9.62
N ASP A 43 12.48 3.64 9.13
CA ASP A 43 13.68 2.96 8.59
C ASP A 43 13.29 1.93 7.49
N VAL A 44 12.70 2.42 6.39
CA VAL A 44 12.04 1.59 5.37
C VAL A 44 12.55 1.87 3.95
N GLU A 45 13.79 2.25 3.81
CA GLU A 45 14.46 2.54 2.54
C GLU A 45 14.43 1.34 1.59
N ASP A 46 14.66 0.14 2.10
CA ASP A 46 14.62 -1.11 1.31
C ASP A 46 13.24 -1.31 0.65
N ALA A 47 12.17 -0.98 1.39
CA ALA A 47 10.81 -1.07 0.86
C ALA A 47 10.56 -0.05 -0.26
N LEU A 48 11.09 1.15 -0.13
CA LEU A 48 11.04 2.17 -1.18
C LEU A 48 11.79 1.71 -2.43
N GLU A 49 13.00 1.19 -2.28
CA GLU A 49 13.81 0.72 -3.42
C GLU A 49 13.09 -0.39 -4.19
N SER A 50 12.51 -1.37 -3.48
CA SER A 50 11.69 -2.42 -4.09
C SER A 50 10.46 -1.83 -4.79
N ALA A 51 9.73 -0.92 -4.14
CA ALA A 51 8.55 -0.28 -4.70
C ALA A 51 8.87 0.52 -5.98
N LEU A 52 10.03 1.18 -6.04
CA LEU A 52 10.47 1.89 -7.25
C LEU A 52 10.75 0.93 -8.42
N ARG A 53 11.35 -0.23 -8.17
CA ARG A 53 11.53 -1.26 -9.22
C ARG A 53 10.19 -1.81 -9.72
N VAL A 54 9.23 -2.04 -8.81
CA VAL A 54 7.88 -2.47 -9.17
C VAL A 54 7.15 -1.39 -9.97
N ARG A 55 7.28 -0.10 -9.58
CA ARG A 55 6.72 1.05 -10.33
C ARG A 55 7.25 1.12 -11.76
N ASP A 56 8.56 0.97 -11.94
CA ASP A 56 9.16 1.02 -13.27
C ASP A 56 8.69 -0.15 -14.15
N ALA A 57 8.57 -1.34 -13.58
CA ALA A 57 8.02 -2.49 -14.28
C ALA A 57 6.54 -2.32 -14.65
N ALA A 58 5.75 -1.71 -13.76
CA ALA A 58 4.34 -1.38 -14.04
C ALA A 58 4.21 -0.43 -15.23
N HIS A 59 5.04 0.63 -15.28
CA HIS A 59 5.06 1.54 -16.44
C HIS A 59 5.46 0.84 -17.73
N GLN A 60 6.46 -0.04 -17.68
CA GLN A 60 6.89 -0.82 -18.86
C GLN A 60 5.78 -1.76 -19.37
N ALA A 61 4.98 -2.31 -18.46
CA ALA A 61 3.85 -3.18 -18.78
C ALA A 61 2.54 -2.42 -19.09
N GLY A 62 2.55 -1.08 -19.07
CA GLY A 62 1.35 -0.26 -19.30
C GLY A 62 0.30 -0.35 -18.19
N ILE A 63 0.70 -0.80 -16.99
CA ILE A 63 -0.19 -0.90 -15.82
C ILE A 63 -0.41 0.48 -15.21
N PRO A 64 -1.67 0.91 -15.00
CA PRO A 64 -1.96 2.19 -14.33
C PRO A 64 -1.42 2.24 -12.91
N VAL A 65 -0.78 3.36 -12.55
CA VAL A 65 -0.16 3.58 -11.25
C VAL A 65 -0.94 4.64 -10.47
N PHE A 66 -1.28 4.31 -9.23
CA PHE A 66 -1.95 5.18 -8.28
C PHE A 66 -1.05 5.38 -7.06
N LEU A 67 -0.80 6.63 -6.71
CA LEU A 67 -0.07 7.01 -5.50
C LEU A 67 -1.06 7.50 -4.46
N THR A 68 -0.99 7.03 -3.24
CA THR A 68 -1.78 7.63 -2.16
C THR A 68 -0.95 8.57 -1.30
N ARG A 69 -1.62 9.57 -0.74
CA ARG A 69 -1.06 10.45 0.30
C ARG A 69 -2.10 10.77 1.35
N VAL A 70 -1.66 10.95 2.57
CA VAL A 70 -2.49 11.44 3.68
C VAL A 70 -2.30 12.94 3.79
N ILE A 71 -3.37 13.72 3.72
CA ILE A 71 -3.34 15.17 3.95
C ILE A 71 -4.51 15.55 4.84
N TYR A 72 -4.22 16.26 5.93
CA TYR A 72 -5.21 16.83 6.83
C TYR A 72 -5.28 18.34 6.71
N GLN A 73 -6.49 18.88 6.87
CA GLN A 73 -6.67 20.33 7.03
C GLN A 73 -5.96 20.82 8.29
N LYS A 74 -5.63 22.12 8.33
CA LYS A 74 -4.91 22.73 9.46
C LYS A 74 -5.59 22.54 10.82
N ASN A 75 -6.91 22.42 10.84
CA ASN A 75 -7.70 22.19 12.05
C ASN A 75 -7.86 20.71 12.43
N GLY A 76 -7.43 19.77 11.57
CA GLY A 76 -7.52 18.32 11.79
C GLY A 76 -8.93 17.72 11.81
N TYR A 77 -9.97 18.49 11.51
CA TYR A 77 -11.35 17.98 11.58
C TYR A 77 -11.65 16.84 10.62
N ASP A 78 -11.02 16.84 9.46
CA ASP A 78 -11.19 15.83 8.43
C ASP A 78 -10.52 14.48 8.77
N GLY A 79 -9.65 14.44 9.79
CA GLY A 79 -8.99 13.21 10.25
C GLY A 79 -9.80 12.40 11.29
N GLY A 80 -10.81 12.99 11.89
CA GLY A 80 -11.72 12.33 12.83
C GLY A 80 -11.00 11.56 13.94
N ARG A 81 -11.54 10.39 14.30
CA ARG A 81 -10.99 9.55 15.38
C ARG A 81 -9.61 8.99 15.10
N PHE A 82 -9.24 8.82 13.83
CA PHE A 82 -7.91 8.36 13.47
C PHE A 82 -6.86 9.41 13.83
N PHE A 83 -7.09 10.66 13.48
CA PHE A 83 -6.22 11.78 13.82
C PHE A 83 -6.14 12.02 15.34
N GLU A 84 -7.25 11.89 16.05
CA GLU A 84 -7.28 11.99 17.52
C GLU A 84 -6.47 10.87 18.19
N LYS A 85 -6.57 9.64 17.69
CA LYS A 85 -5.90 8.46 18.26
C LYS A 85 -4.40 8.47 18.02
N ALA A 86 -3.99 8.82 16.80
CA ALA A 86 -2.61 8.71 16.34
C ALA A 86 -1.97 10.10 16.21
N LYS A 87 -1.53 10.67 17.32
CA LYS A 87 -0.94 12.02 17.36
C LYS A 87 0.19 12.28 16.33
N PRO A 88 1.06 11.31 15.99
CA PRO A 88 2.07 11.53 14.95
C PRO A 88 1.52 11.90 13.57
N LEU A 89 0.22 11.66 13.30
CA LEU A 89 -0.44 12.06 12.05
C LEU A 89 -0.46 13.59 11.82
N GLU A 90 -0.14 14.39 12.83
CA GLU A 90 0.10 15.82 12.65
C GLU A 90 1.21 16.11 11.62
N ALA A 91 2.10 15.15 11.35
CA ALA A 91 3.08 15.24 10.27
C ALA A 91 2.46 15.41 8.89
N PHE A 92 1.19 15.02 8.71
CA PHE A 92 0.46 15.08 7.44
C PHE A 92 -0.50 16.28 7.32
N ILE A 93 -0.37 17.27 8.18
CA ILE A 93 -1.13 18.53 8.04
C ILE A 93 -0.66 19.26 6.78
N GLU A 94 -1.61 19.80 6.02
CA GLU A 94 -1.41 20.57 4.80
C GLU A 94 -0.28 21.60 4.92
N GLY A 95 0.64 21.57 3.96
CA GLY A 95 1.78 22.48 3.89
C GLY A 95 3.01 22.05 4.69
N ARG A 96 2.97 20.92 5.38
CA ARG A 96 4.17 20.33 6.00
C ARG A 96 4.98 19.53 4.98
N GLY A 97 6.29 19.72 4.93
CA GLY A 97 7.19 18.97 4.04
C GLY A 97 7.20 17.46 4.32
N THR A 98 6.89 17.05 5.54
CA THR A 98 6.76 15.63 5.93
C THR A 98 5.58 14.93 5.28
N ALA A 99 4.58 15.68 4.81
CA ALA A 99 3.42 15.14 4.08
C ALA A 99 3.67 14.93 2.58
N GLU A 100 4.78 15.47 2.05
CA GLU A 100 5.14 15.31 0.65
C GLU A 100 5.64 13.89 0.37
N PHE A 101 5.61 13.50 -0.91
CA PHE A 101 6.20 12.23 -1.34
C PHE A 101 7.70 12.20 -1.04
N VAL A 102 8.21 11.04 -0.66
CA VAL A 102 9.63 10.85 -0.44
C VAL A 102 10.41 11.10 -1.72
N LYS A 103 11.65 11.61 -1.59
CA LYS A 103 12.55 11.85 -2.72
C LYS A 103 12.72 10.57 -3.56
N GLY A 104 12.55 10.70 -4.88
CA GLY A 104 12.62 9.62 -5.85
C GLY A 104 11.25 9.01 -6.19
N LEU A 105 10.22 9.32 -5.42
CA LEU A 105 8.85 8.89 -5.69
C LEU A 105 7.92 10.07 -6.03
N GLU A 106 8.48 11.15 -6.54
CA GLU A 106 7.66 12.25 -7.06
C GLU A 106 6.70 11.73 -8.13
N PRO A 107 5.42 12.16 -8.13
CA PRO A 107 4.43 11.70 -9.11
C PRO A 107 4.86 11.99 -10.55
N ARG A 108 4.68 11.01 -11.45
CA ARG A 108 4.88 11.17 -12.89
C ARG A 108 3.57 11.65 -13.54
N GLU A 109 3.66 12.26 -14.72
CA GLU A 109 2.52 12.87 -15.42
C GLU A 109 1.33 11.91 -15.67
N ASN A 110 1.63 10.64 -15.88
CA ASN A 110 0.64 9.58 -16.15
C ASN A 110 0.20 8.80 -14.90
N GLU A 111 0.49 9.28 -13.70
CA GLU A 111 0.09 8.67 -12.45
C GLU A 111 -1.04 9.42 -11.78
N THR A 112 -1.90 8.69 -11.09
CA THR A 112 -3.05 9.27 -10.40
C THR A 112 -2.77 9.38 -8.90
N ILE A 113 -2.97 10.58 -8.33
CA ILE A 113 -2.83 10.81 -6.89
C ILE A 113 -4.18 10.69 -6.20
N ILE A 114 -4.25 9.84 -5.18
CA ILE A 114 -5.41 9.68 -4.29
C ILE A 114 -5.07 10.30 -2.93
N THR A 115 -5.73 11.40 -2.60
CA THR A 115 -5.61 12.01 -1.26
C THR A 115 -6.66 11.42 -0.34
N LYS A 116 -6.25 11.00 0.85
CA LYS A 116 -7.09 10.37 1.86
C LYS A 116 -6.83 10.91 3.26
N GLN A 117 -7.74 10.65 4.19
CA GLN A 117 -7.66 11.05 5.60
C GLN A 117 -7.68 9.85 6.55
N TYR A 118 -8.00 8.66 6.03
CA TYR A 118 -8.09 7.41 6.79
C TYR A 118 -7.08 6.37 6.30
N PRO A 119 -6.86 5.27 7.04
CA PRO A 119 -5.81 4.31 6.68
C PRO A 119 -5.99 3.70 5.29
N SER A 120 -7.19 3.25 4.95
CA SER A 120 -7.45 2.61 3.66
C SER A 120 -7.39 3.61 2.49
N ALA A 121 -6.76 3.21 1.39
CA ALA A 121 -6.77 3.93 0.12
C ALA A 121 -8.17 4.02 -0.50
N PHE A 122 -9.10 3.16 -0.08
CA PHE A 122 -10.45 3.06 -0.62
C PHE A 122 -11.47 3.84 0.21
N PHE A 123 -11.31 3.86 1.54
CA PHE A 123 -12.30 4.48 2.42
C PHE A 123 -12.36 5.99 2.23
N GLY A 124 -13.54 6.47 1.82
CA GLY A 124 -13.79 7.90 1.61
C GLY A 124 -13.10 8.53 0.40
N THR A 125 -12.61 7.70 -0.53
CA THR A 125 -11.95 8.16 -1.77
C THR A 125 -12.71 7.70 -3.01
N SER A 126 -12.32 8.21 -4.18
CA SER A 126 -12.85 7.76 -5.47
C SER A 126 -12.16 6.50 -6.01
N LEU A 127 -11.19 5.90 -5.28
CA LEU A 127 -10.33 4.86 -5.84
C LEU A 127 -11.12 3.68 -6.41
N ALA A 128 -12.03 3.07 -5.62
CA ALA A 128 -12.81 1.92 -6.07
C ALA A 128 -13.61 2.21 -7.34
N SER A 129 -14.32 3.35 -7.40
CA SER A 129 -15.10 3.74 -8.57
C SER A 129 -14.21 4.02 -9.80
N THR A 130 -13.03 4.58 -9.59
CA THR A 130 -12.04 4.83 -10.66
C THR A 130 -11.54 3.51 -11.24
N LEU A 131 -11.15 2.55 -10.39
CA LEU A 131 -10.67 1.24 -10.84
C LEU A 131 -11.77 0.47 -11.60
N HIS A 132 -13.01 0.46 -11.10
CA HIS A 132 -14.13 -0.19 -11.78
C HIS A 132 -14.47 0.48 -13.12
N ALA A 133 -14.49 1.80 -13.19
CA ALA A 133 -14.74 2.52 -14.43
C ALA A 133 -13.66 2.22 -15.50
N ALA A 134 -12.42 2.03 -15.07
CA ALA A 134 -11.30 1.64 -15.93
C ALA A 134 -11.28 0.12 -16.24
N LYS A 135 -12.24 -0.66 -15.74
CA LYS A 135 -12.32 -2.13 -15.90
C LYS A 135 -11.09 -2.88 -15.40
N LEU A 136 -10.45 -2.35 -14.36
CA LEU A 136 -9.37 -3.03 -13.66
C LEU A 136 -9.95 -4.07 -12.72
N ASP A 137 -9.40 -5.28 -12.70
CA ASP A 137 -9.93 -6.43 -11.97
C ASP A 137 -9.08 -6.81 -10.75
N SER A 138 -7.90 -6.25 -10.67
CA SER A 138 -6.93 -6.61 -9.65
C SER A 138 -6.07 -5.45 -9.20
N VAL A 139 -5.50 -5.60 -8.01
CA VAL A 139 -4.71 -4.58 -7.33
C VAL A 139 -3.40 -5.18 -6.85
N ILE A 140 -2.31 -4.53 -7.20
CA ILE A 140 -0.97 -4.78 -6.68
C ILE A 140 -0.69 -3.70 -5.64
N LEU A 141 -0.50 -4.10 -4.37
CA LEU A 141 -0.25 -3.19 -3.27
C LEU A 141 1.22 -3.18 -2.88
N THR A 142 1.76 -1.98 -2.74
CA THR A 142 3.04 -1.67 -2.10
C THR A 142 2.84 -0.53 -1.11
N GLY A 143 3.75 -0.32 -0.18
CA GLY A 143 3.68 0.89 0.64
C GLY A 143 3.84 0.76 2.14
N LEU A 144 3.43 1.81 2.82
CA LEU A 144 3.64 2.06 4.23
C LEU A 144 2.32 2.39 4.96
N THR A 145 2.17 2.02 6.21
CA THR A 145 2.93 0.94 6.85
C THR A 145 2.17 -0.37 6.68
N THR A 146 2.88 -1.48 6.69
CA THR A 146 2.29 -2.82 6.48
C THR A 146 1.12 -3.09 7.42
N SER A 147 1.28 -2.81 8.73
CA SER A 147 0.23 -3.01 9.74
C SER A 147 -0.88 -1.95 9.73
N GLY A 148 -0.67 -0.87 9.01
CA GLY A 148 -1.58 0.28 8.95
C GLY A 148 -2.32 0.40 7.62
N CYS A 149 -1.87 1.35 6.80
CA CYS A 149 -2.54 1.72 5.56
C CYS A 149 -2.52 0.61 4.52
N VAL A 150 -1.43 -0.17 4.41
CA VAL A 150 -1.35 -1.32 3.50
C VAL A 150 -2.41 -2.37 3.88
N ARG A 151 -2.43 -2.80 5.15
CA ARG A 151 -3.42 -3.79 5.62
C ARG A 151 -4.85 -3.31 5.42
N ALA A 152 -5.15 -2.06 5.80
CA ALA A 152 -6.48 -1.50 5.62
C ALA A 152 -6.90 -1.46 4.15
N SER A 153 -6.00 -1.03 3.26
CA SER A 153 -6.25 -1.02 1.81
C SER A 153 -6.40 -2.42 1.23
N CYS A 154 -5.65 -3.40 1.72
CA CYS A 154 -5.75 -4.79 1.31
C CYS A 154 -7.14 -5.37 1.61
N VAL A 155 -7.65 -5.17 2.83
CA VAL A 155 -8.98 -5.63 3.24
C VAL A 155 -10.08 -4.98 2.41
N ASP A 156 -10.00 -3.67 2.20
CA ASP A 156 -10.99 -2.94 1.42
C ASP A 156 -10.91 -3.29 -0.07
N SER A 157 -9.71 -3.48 -0.63
CA SER A 157 -9.52 -3.94 -2.02
C SER A 157 -10.29 -5.25 -2.26
N MET A 158 -10.07 -6.25 -1.42
CA MET A 158 -10.77 -7.52 -1.48
C MET A 158 -12.29 -7.32 -1.28
N SER A 159 -12.72 -6.48 -0.34
CA SER A 159 -14.13 -6.19 -0.07
C SER A 159 -14.83 -5.48 -1.23
N HIS A 160 -14.10 -4.72 -2.03
CA HIS A 160 -14.58 -4.11 -3.28
C HIS A 160 -14.56 -5.07 -4.49
N GLY A 161 -14.10 -6.33 -4.31
CA GLY A 161 -14.14 -7.37 -5.34
C GLY A 161 -12.89 -7.44 -6.21
N PHE A 162 -11.78 -6.81 -5.82
CA PHE A 162 -10.52 -6.91 -6.54
C PHE A 162 -9.70 -8.13 -6.08
N THR A 163 -9.12 -8.87 -7.03
CA THR A 163 -8.01 -9.77 -6.71
C THR A 163 -6.83 -8.95 -6.23
N THR A 164 -6.30 -9.25 -5.04
CA THR A 164 -5.29 -8.40 -4.40
C THR A 164 -3.99 -9.16 -4.21
N SER A 165 -2.90 -8.59 -4.69
CA SER A 165 -1.53 -9.04 -4.43
C SER A 165 -0.79 -7.99 -3.59
N VAL A 166 -0.09 -8.42 -2.55
CA VAL A 166 0.75 -7.54 -1.71
C VAL A 166 2.20 -7.90 -1.94
N VAL A 167 3.01 -6.95 -2.39
CA VAL A 167 4.44 -7.19 -2.64
C VAL A 167 5.21 -7.05 -1.35
N ARG A 168 5.69 -8.16 -0.81
CA ARG A 168 6.32 -8.25 0.51
C ARG A 168 7.46 -7.25 0.69
N GLU A 169 8.45 -7.27 -0.21
CA GLU A 169 9.65 -6.47 -0.14
C GLU A 169 9.38 -4.98 -0.39
N ALA A 170 8.28 -4.67 -1.07
CA ALA A 170 7.83 -3.30 -1.35
C ALA A 170 6.87 -2.74 -0.28
N CYS A 171 6.71 -3.44 0.84
CA CYS A 171 5.98 -2.97 2.02
C CYS A 171 6.91 -2.86 3.22
N GLY A 172 6.73 -1.84 4.04
CA GLY A 172 7.56 -1.61 5.22
C GLY A 172 6.75 -1.26 6.46
N ASP A 173 7.36 -1.48 7.62
CA ASP A 173 6.81 -1.08 8.92
C ASP A 173 7.95 -0.72 9.87
N ARG A 174 7.68 0.08 10.91
CA ARG A 174 8.68 0.52 11.88
C ARG A 174 9.26 -0.58 12.76
N HIS A 175 8.69 -1.78 12.71
CA HIS A 175 9.16 -2.93 13.50
C HIS A 175 8.80 -4.23 12.80
N GLU A 176 9.72 -5.20 12.84
CA GLU A 176 9.58 -6.49 12.16
C GLU A 176 8.36 -7.29 12.63
N ALA A 177 8.08 -7.31 13.94
CA ALA A 177 6.99 -8.14 14.47
C ALA A 177 5.60 -7.77 13.92
N PRO A 178 5.14 -6.50 13.94
CA PRO A 178 3.89 -6.11 13.28
C PRO A 178 3.94 -6.30 11.76
N HIS A 179 5.08 -6.04 11.10
CA HIS A 179 5.25 -6.28 9.67
C HIS A 179 4.93 -7.73 9.31
N GLN A 180 5.64 -8.69 9.90
CA GLN A 180 5.46 -10.11 9.62
C GLN A 180 4.08 -10.65 10.02
N ALA A 181 3.54 -10.20 11.17
CA ALA A 181 2.20 -10.62 11.59
C ALA A 181 1.12 -10.16 10.61
N ASN A 182 1.23 -8.96 10.07
CA ASN A 182 0.24 -8.43 9.13
C ASN A 182 0.40 -9.01 7.71
N LEU A 183 1.62 -9.28 7.25
CA LEU A 183 1.82 -10.05 6.02
C LEU A 183 1.21 -11.44 6.12
N PHE A 184 1.42 -12.11 7.26
CA PHE A 184 0.80 -13.42 7.53
C PHE A 184 -0.73 -13.36 7.49
N ASP A 185 -1.34 -12.37 8.17
CA ASP A 185 -2.80 -12.21 8.18
C ASP A 185 -3.37 -11.89 6.79
N MET A 186 -2.71 -11.02 6.04
CA MET A 186 -3.13 -10.66 4.68
C MET A 186 -3.05 -11.87 3.76
N ASN A 187 -1.95 -12.63 3.81
CA ASN A 187 -1.78 -13.83 2.99
C ASN A 187 -2.80 -14.92 3.32
N ALA A 188 -3.14 -15.06 4.60
CA ALA A 188 -4.07 -16.09 5.01
C ALA A 188 -5.52 -15.83 4.57
N LYS A 189 -5.95 -14.56 4.44
CA LYS A 189 -7.39 -14.24 4.40
C LYS A 189 -7.81 -13.27 3.32
N TYR A 190 -6.95 -12.37 2.85
CA TYR A 190 -7.40 -11.20 2.10
C TYR A 190 -6.70 -11.01 0.76
N ALA A 191 -5.49 -11.52 0.60
CA ALA A 191 -4.65 -11.29 -0.58
C ALA A 191 -3.64 -12.42 -0.75
N ASP A 192 -3.00 -12.49 -1.90
CA ASP A 192 -1.78 -13.26 -2.07
C ASP A 192 -0.57 -12.35 -1.76
N VAL A 193 0.21 -12.70 -0.73
CA VAL A 193 1.48 -12.02 -0.44
C VAL A 193 2.56 -12.65 -1.29
N VAL A 194 3.05 -11.89 -2.25
CA VAL A 194 4.00 -12.34 -3.27
C VAL A 194 5.38 -11.70 -3.09
N THR A 195 6.41 -12.29 -3.66
CA THR A 195 7.74 -11.67 -3.70
C THR A 195 7.84 -10.62 -4.82
N GLU A 196 8.82 -9.70 -4.70
CA GLU A 196 9.16 -8.79 -5.80
C GLU A 196 9.45 -9.55 -7.08
N SER A 197 10.19 -10.67 -7.01
CA SER A 197 10.50 -11.50 -8.18
C SER A 197 9.27 -12.05 -8.87
N ASP A 198 8.27 -12.49 -8.10
CA ASP A 198 7.02 -13.04 -8.65
C ASP A 198 6.24 -11.97 -9.38
N ILE A 199 6.09 -10.79 -8.76
CA ILE A 199 5.33 -9.69 -9.38
C ILE A 199 6.02 -9.13 -10.62
N LEU A 200 7.34 -8.99 -10.61
CA LEU A 200 8.10 -8.57 -11.79
C LEU A 200 8.00 -9.59 -12.93
N SER A 201 7.97 -10.88 -12.61
CA SER A 201 7.79 -11.95 -13.59
C SER A 201 6.39 -11.92 -14.20
N TYR A 202 5.35 -11.70 -13.38
CA TYR A 202 3.98 -11.54 -13.85
C TYR A 202 3.83 -10.30 -14.76
N MET A 203 4.35 -9.14 -14.37
CA MET A 203 4.29 -7.90 -15.17
C MET A 203 4.92 -8.06 -16.55
N LYS A 204 6.01 -8.85 -16.68
CA LYS A 204 6.63 -9.16 -17.98
C LYS A 204 5.71 -9.94 -18.91
N THR A 205 4.71 -10.66 -18.39
CA THR A 205 3.74 -11.38 -19.23
C THR A 205 2.67 -10.49 -19.82
N LEU A 206 2.55 -9.25 -19.31
CA LEU A 206 1.56 -8.26 -19.74
C LEU A 206 2.14 -7.22 -20.73
N ALA A 207 3.49 -7.14 -20.82
CA ALA A 207 4.23 -6.17 -21.63
C ALA A 207 4.23 -6.49 -23.14
#